data_72cab4a104cf960111b697c19dad4e24
#
_entry.id   72cab4a104cf960111b697c19dad4e24
#
_cell.length_a   1.000
_cell.length_b   1.000
_cell.length_c   1.000
_cell.angle_alpha   90.00
_cell.angle_beta   90.00
_cell.angle_gamma   90.00
#
_symmetry.space_group_name_H-M   'P 1'
#
loop_
_entity.id
_entity.type
_entity.pdbx_description
1 polymer ?
#
loop_
_entity_poly.entity_id
_entity_poly.type
_entity_poly.pdbx_seq_one_letter_code
_entity_poly.pdbx_strand_id
1 'polypeptide(L)'
;CEWVILNWISDVCSSDLTPAMIDKVIAEAREFSFRSFCVNPCWVGRVAAGLRGTRVLTCSVVGFPLGTSTPDIKGLETRKAIRDGAKEIDMVINVGRLKAGDDDYVLKDILAVTEACRDGSAVSKVIIETALLTNEEKVRACELSKKARANFVKTSTGFASGGATAEDVALMASVVRGAGMEVKASGGIRSFDDARRMIEAGATRLGASASIAIVQEAQKSA
;
A
#
# COMPACT_ATOMS: atom_id res chain seq x y z
N CYS A 1 -11.09 4.81 18.91
CA CYS A 1 -10.52 5.81 17.97
C CYS A 1 -9.01 5.70 17.79
N GLU A 2 -8.21 5.37 18.81
CA GLU A 2 -6.74 5.22 18.67
C GLU A 2 -6.31 4.21 17.60
N TRP A 3 -7.04 3.09 17.45
CA TRP A 3 -6.73 2.06 16.47
C TRP A 3 -6.81 2.57 15.03
N VAL A 4 -7.76 3.45 14.73
CA VAL A 4 -7.93 4.04 13.39
C VAL A 4 -6.74 4.92 13.03
N ILE A 5 -6.24 5.73 13.96
CA ILE A 5 -5.12 6.65 13.74
C ILE A 5 -3.80 5.88 13.52
N LEU A 6 -3.55 4.83 14.31
CA LEU A 6 -2.32 4.05 14.27
C LEU A 6 -2.13 3.21 13.01
N ASN A 7 -3.20 2.92 12.25
CA ASN A 7 -3.15 2.11 11.04
C ASN A 7 -3.36 2.91 9.74
N TRP A 8 -3.24 4.23 9.80
CA TRP A 8 -3.44 5.11 8.68
C TRP A 8 -2.14 5.41 7.93
N ILE A 9 -2.20 5.41 6.59
CA ILE A 9 -1.09 5.79 5.72
C ILE A 9 -1.51 7.02 4.92
N SER A 10 -0.69 8.06 4.94
CA SER A 10 -0.80 9.17 3.99
C SER A 10 -0.15 8.73 2.67
N ASP A 11 -0.97 8.51 1.64
CA ASP A 11 -0.51 8.13 0.31
C ASP A 11 -0.33 9.39 -0.56
N VAL A 12 0.93 9.76 -0.85
CA VAL A 12 1.27 10.95 -1.66
C VAL A 12 2.25 10.50 -2.75
N CYS A 13 1.68 10.07 -3.88
CA CYS A 13 2.44 9.51 -5.01
C CYS A 13 2.22 10.31 -6.32
N SER A 14 1.86 11.59 -6.22
CA SER A 14 1.69 12.47 -7.38
C SER A 14 3.01 12.75 -8.09
N SER A 15 2.96 13.07 -9.39
CA SER A 15 4.14 13.33 -10.21
C SER A 15 4.68 14.77 -10.08
N ASP A 16 3.90 15.69 -9.53
CA ASP A 16 4.18 17.12 -9.43
C ASP A 16 4.65 17.60 -8.05
N LEU A 17 5.00 16.66 -7.16
CA LEU A 17 5.46 16.95 -5.81
C LEU A 17 6.79 17.72 -5.83
N THR A 18 6.81 18.84 -5.11
CA THR A 18 8.03 19.61 -4.87
C THR A 18 8.65 19.27 -3.51
N PRO A 19 9.94 19.58 -3.28
CA PRO A 19 10.57 19.43 -1.97
C PRO A 19 9.79 20.09 -0.83
N ALA A 20 9.25 21.29 -1.05
CA ALA A 20 8.48 22.02 -0.03
C ALA A 20 7.15 21.31 0.32
N MET A 21 6.49 20.71 -0.67
CA MET A 21 5.27 19.91 -0.44
C MET A 21 5.60 18.66 0.38
N ILE A 22 6.69 17.97 0.09
CA ILE A 22 7.15 16.82 0.85
C ILE A 22 7.46 17.20 2.31
N ASP A 23 8.16 18.33 2.54
CA ASP A 23 8.48 18.80 3.90
C ASP A 23 7.21 19.12 4.71
N LYS A 24 6.20 19.73 4.06
CA LYS A 24 4.91 19.98 4.68
C LYS A 24 4.25 18.68 5.14
N VAL A 25 4.18 17.67 4.27
CA VAL A 25 3.52 16.39 4.60
C VAL A 25 4.34 15.59 5.63
N ILE A 26 5.67 15.72 5.66
CA ILE A 26 6.50 15.18 6.74
C ILE A 26 6.11 15.79 8.09
N ALA A 27 5.93 17.11 8.17
CA ALA A 27 5.51 17.79 9.39
C ALA A 27 4.12 17.31 9.85
N GLU A 28 3.17 17.20 8.94
CA GLU A 28 1.83 16.66 9.19
C GLU A 28 1.89 15.20 9.68
N ALA A 29 2.71 14.34 9.05
CA ALA A 29 2.87 12.94 9.45
C ALA A 29 3.44 12.81 10.87
N ARG A 30 4.33 13.71 11.27
CA ARG A 30 4.88 13.77 12.64
C ARG A 30 3.81 14.17 13.65
N GLU A 31 3.00 15.19 13.33
CA GLU A 31 1.95 15.73 14.18
C GLU A 31 0.85 14.68 14.44
N PHE A 32 0.33 14.06 13.38
CA PHE A 32 -0.77 13.10 13.47
C PHE A 32 -0.33 11.66 13.79
N SER A 33 0.97 11.39 13.87
CA SER A 33 1.52 10.05 14.21
C SER A 33 0.95 8.92 13.35
N PHE A 34 0.84 9.12 12.03
CA PHE A 34 0.41 8.08 11.09
C PHE A 34 1.30 6.84 11.17
N ARG A 35 0.79 5.69 10.73
CA ARG A 35 1.59 4.45 10.66
C ARG A 35 2.78 4.60 9.73
N SER A 36 2.53 5.09 8.52
CA SER A 36 3.60 5.36 7.56
C SER A 36 3.19 6.47 6.59
N PHE A 37 4.19 6.99 5.88
CA PHE A 37 4.06 7.95 4.81
C PHE A 37 4.59 7.35 3.52
N CYS A 38 3.71 7.21 2.50
CA CYS A 38 3.99 6.54 1.24
C CYS A 38 4.29 7.56 0.13
N VAL A 39 5.43 7.37 -0.55
CA VAL A 39 5.92 8.28 -1.60
C VAL A 39 6.54 7.51 -2.77
N ASN A 40 6.76 8.21 -3.88
CA ASN A 40 7.57 7.73 -4.99
C ASN A 40 9.05 7.56 -4.57
N PRO A 41 9.79 6.64 -5.20
CA PRO A 41 11.17 6.27 -4.82
C PRO A 41 12.14 7.45 -4.68
N CYS A 42 12.00 8.48 -5.52
CA CYS A 42 12.89 9.66 -5.49
C CYS A 42 12.82 10.47 -4.18
N TRP A 43 11.74 10.34 -3.40
CA TRP A 43 11.52 11.07 -2.15
C TRP A 43 11.87 10.27 -0.89
N VAL A 44 12.11 8.97 -1.01
CA VAL A 44 12.32 8.07 0.15
C VAL A 44 13.41 8.56 1.08
N GLY A 45 14.57 8.93 0.56
CA GLY A 45 15.68 9.41 1.39
C GLY A 45 15.35 10.68 2.18
N ARG A 46 14.63 11.63 1.56
CA ARG A 46 14.17 12.86 2.21
C ARG A 46 13.15 12.57 3.31
N VAL A 47 12.17 11.74 3.02
CA VAL A 47 11.12 11.35 3.97
C VAL A 47 11.72 10.58 5.14
N ALA A 48 12.58 9.60 4.87
CA ALA A 48 13.25 8.82 5.92
C ALA A 48 14.12 9.69 6.85
N ALA A 49 14.80 10.69 6.29
CA ALA A 49 15.55 11.66 7.09
C ALA A 49 14.64 12.54 7.94
N GLY A 50 13.54 13.04 7.37
CA GLY A 50 12.59 13.92 8.05
C GLY A 50 11.77 13.21 9.14
N LEU A 51 11.58 11.90 9.04
CA LEU A 51 10.83 11.10 10.03
C LEU A 51 11.69 10.49 11.13
N ARG A 52 13.01 10.75 11.15
CA ARG A 52 13.90 10.23 12.22
C ARG A 52 13.40 10.64 13.61
N GLY A 53 13.49 9.69 14.54
CA GLY A 53 13.07 9.91 15.94
C GLY A 53 11.56 9.85 16.15
N THR A 54 10.78 9.52 15.11
CA THR A 54 9.32 9.28 15.22
C THR A 54 9.01 7.79 15.08
N ARG A 55 7.74 7.43 15.32
CA ARG A 55 7.22 6.08 15.05
C ARG A 55 6.68 5.90 13.62
N VAL A 56 6.63 6.98 12.84
CA VAL A 56 6.10 6.98 11.48
C VAL A 56 7.11 6.33 10.53
N LEU A 57 6.68 5.33 9.78
CA LEU A 57 7.52 4.61 8.85
C LEU A 57 7.52 5.27 7.46
N THR A 58 8.63 5.17 6.76
CA THR A 58 8.69 5.54 5.35
C THR A 58 8.25 4.35 4.51
N CYS A 59 7.26 4.56 3.63
CA CYS A 59 6.80 3.61 2.63
C CYS A 59 7.18 4.09 1.23
N SER A 60 7.58 3.17 0.35
CA SER A 60 7.82 3.44 -1.07
C SER A 60 6.91 2.61 -1.95
N VAL A 61 6.52 3.15 -3.10
CA VAL A 61 5.90 2.36 -4.16
C VAL A 61 6.97 1.73 -5.07
N VAL A 62 6.64 0.62 -5.74
CA VAL A 62 7.51 -0.12 -6.65
C VAL A 62 6.71 -0.62 -7.86
N GLY A 63 7.30 -0.49 -9.07
CA GLY A 63 6.60 -0.81 -10.33
C GLY A 63 5.35 0.03 -10.55
N PHE A 64 5.29 1.19 -9.98
CA PHE A 64 4.09 1.99 -9.80
C PHE A 64 3.95 3.08 -10.89
N PRO A 65 2.72 3.40 -11.37
CA PRO A 65 1.45 2.78 -10.96
C PRO A 65 1.02 1.58 -11.81
N LEU A 66 1.69 1.27 -12.92
CA LEU A 66 1.20 0.36 -13.95
C LEU A 66 1.53 -1.13 -13.72
N GLY A 67 2.50 -1.44 -12.88
CA GLY A 67 2.93 -2.81 -12.61
C GLY A 67 3.67 -3.51 -13.77
N THR A 68 4.03 -2.79 -14.83
CA THR A 68 4.56 -3.35 -16.09
C THR A 68 6.09 -3.47 -16.15
N SER A 69 6.81 -3.02 -15.12
CA SER A 69 8.24 -3.28 -14.98
C SER A 69 8.51 -4.78 -14.83
N THR A 70 9.68 -5.24 -15.28
CA THR A 70 10.06 -6.65 -15.09
C THR A 70 10.31 -6.99 -13.63
N PRO A 71 10.18 -8.26 -13.21
CA PRO A 71 10.44 -8.70 -11.83
C PRO A 71 11.80 -8.25 -11.31
N ASP A 72 12.86 -8.39 -12.11
CA ASP A 72 14.22 -8.02 -11.70
C ASP A 72 14.34 -6.50 -11.40
N ILE A 73 13.69 -5.66 -12.21
CA ILE A 73 13.65 -4.21 -11.99
C ILE A 73 12.87 -3.87 -10.72
N LYS A 74 11.72 -4.50 -10.47
CA LYS A 74 10.98 -4.30 -9.21
C LYS A 74 11.78 -4.73 -7.98
N GLY A 75 12.50 -5.85 -8.06
CA GLY A 75 13.41 -6.28 -7.01
C GLY A 75 14.57 -5.31 -6.76
N LEU A 76 15.14 -4.73 -7.82
CA LEU A 76 16.19 -3.71 -7.72
C LEU A 76 15.66 -2.41 -7.10
N GLU A 77 14.50 -1.95 -7.56
CA GLU A 77 13.80 -0.76 -7.05
C GLU A 77 13.48 -0.93 -5.56
N THR A 78 13.00 -2.11 -5.16
CA THR A 78 12.74 -2.46 -3.74
C THR A 78 14.00 -2.35 -2.90
N ARG A 79 15.10 -2.99 -3.31
CA ARG A 79 16.37 -2.93 -2.58
C ARG A 79 16.91 -1.51 -2.48
N LYS A 80 16.74 -0.70 -3.54
CA LYS A 80 17.14 0.71 -3.53
C LYS A 80 16.30 1.52 -2.54
N ALA A 81 14.98 1.39 -2.56
CA ALA A 81 14.08 2.08 -1.64
C ALA A 81 14.39 1.73 -0.17
N ILE A 82 14.64 0.45 0.13
CA ILE A 82 15.01 0.00 1.49
C ILE A 82 16.35 0.62 1.93
N ARG A 83 17.36 0.65 1.07
CA ARG A 83 18.65 1.32 1.37
C ARG A 83 18.50 2.81 1.63
N ASP A 84 17.55 3.46 0.96
CA ASP A 84 17.24 4.88 1.17
C ASP A 84 16.39 5.13 2.42
N GLY A 85 15.94 4.08 3.11
CA GLY A 85 15.27 4.16 4.41
C GLY A 85 13.81 3.72 4.43
N ALA A 86 13.26 3.18 3.33
CA ALA A 86 11.91 2.61 3.34
C ALA A 86 11.85 1.39 4.27
N LYS A 87 10.76 1.31 5.04
CA LYS A 87 10.42 0.19 5.92
C LYS A 87 9.15 -0.54 5.49
N GLU A 88 8.43 0.02 4.53
CA GLU A 88 7.27 -0.58 3.89
C GLU A 88 7.38 -0.38 2.38
N ILE A 89 6.94 -1.36 1.60
CA ILE A 89 6.98 -1.36 0.12
C ILE A 89 5.62 -1.75 -0.41
N ASP A 90 5.03 -0.89 -1.24
CA ASP A 90 3.77 -1.12 -1.95
C ASP A 90 4.08 -1.39 -3.43
N MET A 91 4.13 -2.66 -3.85
CA MET A 91 4.35 -3.03 -5.25
C MET A 91 3.05 -3.18 -6.02
N VAL A 92 3.07 -2.93 -7.33
CA VAL A 92 1.95 -3.25 -8.22
C VAL A 92 2.25 -4.51 -9.01
N ILE A 93 1.30 -5.47 -9.03
CA ILE A 93 1.43 -6.69 -9.86
C ILE A 93 1.39 -6.37 -11.35
N ASN A 94 1.88 -7.27 -12.19
CA ASN A 94 1.63 -7.19 -13.62
C ASN A 94 0.20 -7.68 -13.93
N VAL A 95 -0.75 -6.73 -13.97
CA VAL A 95 -2.18 -7.02 -14.21
C VAL A 95 -2.41 -7.71 -15.55
N GLY A 96 -1.71 -7.31 -16.60
CA GLY A 96 -1.85 -7.93 -17.93
C GLY A 96 -1.45 -9.40 -17.92
N ARG A 97 -0.37 -9.76 -17.22
CA ARG A 97 0.05 -11.17 -17.07
C ARG A 97 -0.95 -11.98 -16.24
N LEU A 98 -1.48 -11.40 -15.17
CA LEU A 98 -2.53 -12.05 -14.38
C LEU A 98 -3.76 -12.35 -15.24
N LYS A 99 -4.23 -11.37 -16.02
CA LYS A 99 -5.39 -11.54 -16.92
C LYS A 99 -5.15 -12.59 -18.00
N ALA A 100 -3.91 -12.71 -18.47
CA ALA A 100 -3.50 -13.74 -19.43
C ALA A 100 -3.38 -15.16 -18.81
N GLY A 101 -3.54 -15.31 -17.49
CA GLY A 101 -3.37 -16.60 -16.80
C GLY A 101 -1.90 -17.00 -16.59
N ASP A 102 -0.96 -16.07 -16.77
CA ASP A 102 0.48 -16.31 -16.58
C ASP A 102 0.86 -16.19 -15.09
N ASP A 103 0.34 -17.13 -14.30
CA ASP A 103 0.49 -17.14 -12.84
C ASP A 103 1.95 -17.32 -12.41
N ASP A 104 2.76 -18.06 -13.17
CA ASP A 104 4.18 -18.24 -12.88
C ASP A 104 4.95 -16.92 -12.99
N TYR A 105 4.65 -16.11 -14.00
CA TYR A 105 5.25 -14.78 -14.12
C TYR A 105 4.81 -13.86 -12.96
N VAL A 106 3.51 -13.85 -12.63
CA VAL A 106 2.99 -13.00 -11.55
C VAL A 106 3.57 -13.43 -10.20
N LEU A 107 3.69 -14.72 -9.95
CA LEU A 107 4.35 -15.23 -8.74
C LEU A 107 5.81 -14.79 -8.67
N LYS A 108 6.57 -14.95 -9.76
CA LYS A 108 7.97 -14.47 -9.84
C LYS A 108 8.06 -12.95 -9.60
N ASP A 109 7.13 -12.19 -10.16
CA ASP A 109 7.04 -10.74 -10.00
C ASP A 109 6.87 -10.34 -8.52
N ILE A 110 5.95 -11.00 -7.81
CA ILE A 110 5.72 -10.75 -6.39
C ILE A 110 6.91 -11.23 -5.55
N LEU A 111 7.46 -12.41 -5.83
CA LEU A 111 8.61 -12.97 -5.09
C LEU A 111 9.83 -12.06 -5.16
N ALA A 112 10.14 -11.44 -6.31
CA ALA A 112 11.26 -10.53 -6.45
C ALA A 112 11.21 -9.36 -5.44
N VAL A 113 10.00 -8.91 -5.10
CA VAL A 113 9.78 -7.84 -4.12
C VAL A 113 9.72 -8.37 -2.69
N THR A 114 8.96 -9.45 -2.43
CA THR A 114 8.79 -9.98 -1.07
C THR A 114 10.09 -10.54 -0.49
N GLU A 115 10.94 -11.15 -1.33
CA GLU A 115 12.27 -11.60 -0.92
C GLU A 115 13.19 -10.42 -0.58
N ALA A 116 13.23 -9.39 -1.43
CA ALA A 116 13.99 -8.18 -1.15
C ALA A 116 13.51 -7.46 0.13
N CYS A 117 12.19 -7.45 0.39
CA CYS A 117 11.63 -6.91 1.63
C CYS A 117 12.06 -7.72 2.84
N ARG A 118 12.01 -9.05 2.77
CA ARG A 118 12.43 -9.94 3.86
C ARG A 118 13.91 -9.76 4.20
N ASP A 119 14.78 -9.71 3.18
CA ASP A 119 16.22 -9.50 3.34
C ASP A 119 16.52 -8.14 3.98
N GLY A 120 15.73 -7.11 3.64
CA GLY A 120 15.87 -5.75 4.17
C GLY A 120 15.03 -5.45 5.42
N SER A 121 14.35 -6.44 6.00
CA SER A 121 13.43 -6.27 7.15
C SER A 121 12.38 -5.19 6.92
N ALA A 122 11.77 -5.17 5.72
CA ALA A 122 10.70 -4.29 5.34
C ALA A 122 9.38 -5.05 5.14
N VAL A 123 8.26 -4.37 5.33
CA VAL A 123 6.92 -4.91 5.11
C VAL A 123 6.56 -4.80 3.62
N SER A 124 6.10 -5.90 3.02
CA SER A 124 5.65 -5.95 1.64
C SER A 124 4.14 -5.84 1.52
N LYS A 125 3.64 -5.03 0.58
CA LYS A 125 2.22 -4.94 0.25
C LYS A 125 2.04 -5.08 -1.26
N VAL A 126 1.12 -5.94 -1.68
CA VAL A 126 0.87 -6.29 -3.08
C VAL A 126 -0.40 -5.61 -3.56
N ILE A 127 -0.26 -4.57 -4.40
CA ILE A 127 -1.38 -3.89 -5.03
C ILE A 127 -1.87 -4.75 -6.20
N ILE A 128 -3.10 -5.24 -6.10
CA ILE A 128 -3.69 -6.10 -7.13
C ILE A 128 -4.52 -5.30 -8.16
N GLU A 129 -4.85 -4.04 -7.87
CA GLU A 129 -5.66 -3.12 -8.70
C GLU A 129 -7.05 -3.68 -8.98
N THR A 130 -7.85 -3.79 -7.93
CA THR A 130 -9.16 -4.48 -7.93
C THR A 130 -10.13 -3.99 -9.00
N ALA A 131 -10.07 -2.69 -9.35
CA ALA A 131 -10.96 -2.10 -10.36
C ALA A 131 -10.75 -2.66 -11.78
N LEU A 132 -9.63 -3.33 -12.05
CA LEU A 132 -9.30 -3.93 -13.35
C LEU A 132 -9.56 -5.45 -13.39
N LEU A 133 -9.98 -6.06 -12.28
CA LEU A 133 -10.03 -7.51 -12.10
C LEU A 133 -11.46 -8.02 -11.89
N THR A 134 -11.76 -9.22 -12.41
CA THR A 134 -12.94 -10.00 -12.00
C THR A 134 -12.72 -10.56 -10.58
N ASN A 135 -13.77 -11.07 -9.94
CA ASN A 135 -13.65 -11.66 -8.62
C ASN A 135 -12.73 -12.89 -8.61
N GLU A 136 -12.76 -13.72 -9.65
CA GLU A 136 -11.87 -14.87 -9.83
C GLU A 136 -10.40 -14.43 -9.95
N GLU A 137 -10.15 -13.35 -10.68
CA GLU A 137 -8.81 -12.77 -10.83
C GLU A 137 -8.31 -12.16 -9.52
N LYS A 138 -9.20 -11.50 -8.72
CA LYS A 138 -8.86 -10.99 -7.37
C LYS A 138 -8.45 -12.12 -6.42
N VAL A 139 -9.24 -13.21 -6.40
CA VAL A 139 -8.93 -14.40 -5.60
C VAL A 139 -7.57 -14.97 -6.01
N ARG A 140 -7.32 -15.14 -7.32
CA ARG A 140 -6.06 -15.67 -7.85
C ARG A 140 -4.86 -14.78 -7.48
N ALA A 141 -4.99 -13.46 -7.59
CA ALA A 141 -3.95 -12.52 -7.17
C ALA A 141 -3.64 -12.62 -5.67
N CYS A 142 -4.67 -12.76 -4.82
CA CYS A 142 -4.50 -12.98 -3.38
C CYS A 142 -3.79 -14.29 -3.09
N GLU A 143 -4.15 -15.40 -3.77
CA GLU A 143 -3.50 -16.68 -3.59
C GLU A 143 -2.03 -16.67 -4.03
N LEU A 144 -1.69 -15.98 -5.14
CA LEU A 144 -0.30 -15.80 -5.56
C LEU A 144 0.48 -14.95 -4.54
N SER A 145 -0.15 -13.93 -3.96
CA SER A 145 0.45 -13.12 -2.89
C SER A 145 0.72 -13.94 -1.62
N LYS A 146 -0.18 -14.87 -1.26
CA LYS A 146 0.04 -15.85 -0.17
C LYS A 146 1.22 -16.76 -0.46
N LYS A 147 1.28 -17.34 -1.66
CA LYS A 147 2.41 -18.21 -2.08
C LYS A 147 3.74 -17.45 -1.98
N ALA A 148 3.76 -16.17 -2.33
CA ALA A 148 4.92 -15.30 -2.23
C ALA A 148 5.20 -14.80 -0.80
N ARG A 149 4.37 -15.13 0.19
CA ARG A 149 4.50 -14.71 1.61
C ARG A 149 4.55 -13.19 1.76
N ALA A 150 3.71 -12.47 1.04
CA ALA A 150 3.51 -11.04 1.24
C ALA A 150 2.88 -10.77 2.62
N ASN A 151 3.15 -9.59 3.19
CA ASN A 151 2.53 -9.20 4.45
C ASN A 151 1.11 -8.66 4.25
N PHE A 152 0.87 -7.98 3.14
CA PHE A 152 -0.43 -7.40 2.79
C PHE A 152 -0.78 -7.66 1.33
N VAL A 153 -2.09 -7.77 1.06
CA VAL A 153 -2.68 -7.41 -0.23
C VAL A 153 -3.32 -6.03 -0.12
N LYS A 154 -3.18 -5.22 -1.18
CA LYS A 154 -3.71 -3.86 -1.24
C LYS A 154 -4.65 -3.73 -2.44
N THR A 155 -5.76 -3.02 -2.28
CA THR A 155 -6.79 -2.92 -3.32
C THR A 155 -6.29 -2.18 -4.55
N SER A 156 -5.78 -0.96 -4.41
CA SER A 156 -5.67 -0.02 -5.52
C SER A 156 -4.44 0.87 -5.45
N THR A 157 -4.00 1.34 -6.62
CA THR A 157 -2.96 2.38 -6.75
C THR A 157 -3.49 3.78 -6.46
N GLY A 158 -4.76 4.02 -6.74
CA GLY A 158 -5.39 5.35 -6.77
C GLY A 158 -5.31 6.05 -8.13
N PHE A 159 -4.72 5.41 -9.15
CA PHE A 159 -4.59 5.94 -10.52
C PHE A 159 -5.54 5.28 -11.53
N ALA A 160 -6.17 4.17 -11.18
CA ALA A 160 -7.21 3.55 -12.00
C ALA A 160 -8.56 4.28 -11.82
N SER A 161 -9.55 3.88 -12.62
CA SER A 161 -10.90 4.45 -12.61
C SER A 161 -11.69 4.19 -11.33
N GLY A 162 -11.28 3.21 -10.51
CA GLY A 162 -11.90 2.81 -9.24
C GLY A 162 -10.93 2.77 -8.08
N GLY A 163 -11.47 2.72 -6.87
CA GLY A 163 -10.73 2.58 -5.61
C GLY A 163 -11.19 1.38 -4.81
N ALA A 164 -10.96 1.40 -3.49
CA ALA A 164 -11.42 0.34 -2.58
C ALA A 164 -12.95 0.33 -2.48
N THR A 165 -13.52 -0.88 -2.53
CA THR A 165 -14.92 -1.14 -2.18
C THR A 165 -14.98 -2.11 -0.98
N ALA A 166 -16.06 -2.05 -0.21
CA ALA A 166 -16.24 -2.96 0.92
C ALA A 166 -16.31 -4.43 0.47
N GLU A 167 -16.92 -4.66 -0.70
CA GLU A 167 -17.06 -5.98 -1.31
C GLU A 167 -15.68 -6.57 -1.68
N ASP A 168 -14.82 -5.76 -2.30
CA ASP A 168 -13.46 -6.18 -2.66
C ASP A 168 -12.62 -6.48 -1.43
N VAL A 169 -12.69 -5.60 -0.42
CA VAL A 169 -11.99 -5.79 0.85
C VAL A 169 -12.45 -7.07 1.54
N ALA A 170 -13.77 -7.32 1.62
CA ALA A 170 -14.33 -8.53 2.22
C ALA A 170 -13.87 -9.80 1.46
N LEU A 171 -13.89 -9.77 0.12
CA LEU A 171 -13.40 -10.87 -0.71
C LEU A 171 -11.93 -11.14 -0.44
N MET A 172 -11.07 -10.13 -0.50
CA MET A 172 -9.62 -10.24 -0.25
C MET A 172 -9.35 -10.77 1.17
N ALA A 173 -10.04 -10.21 2.18
CA ALA A 173 -9.91 -10.64 3.58
C ALA A 173 -10.30 -12.11 3.77
N SER A 174 -11.34 -12.59 3.08
CA SER A 174 -11.76 -13.99 3.13
C SER A 174 -10.67 -14.94 2.60
N VAL A 175 -9.97 -14.54 1.52
CA VAL A 175 -8.91 -15.35 0.89
C VAL A 175 -7.64 -15.38 1.73
N VAL A 176 -7.25 -14.26 2.35
CA VAL A 176 -5.99 -14.19 3.11
C VAL A 176 -6.14 -14.58 4.58
N ARG A 177 -7.36 -14.83 5.04
CA ARG A 177 -7.65 -15.26 6.43
C ARG A 177 -6.83 -16.47 6.83
N GLY A 178 -6.20 -16.41 8.00
CA GLY A 178 -5.40 -17.52 8.56
C GLY A 178 -4.01 -17.69 7.93
N ALA A 179 -3.65 -16.89 6.92
CA ALA A 179 -2.33 -16.97 6.29
C ALA A 179 -1.28 -16.04 6.92
N GLY A 180 -1.64 -15.29 7.97
CA GLY A 180 -0.78 -14.25 8.54
C GLY A 180 -0.64 -13.01 7.66
N MET A 181 -1.50 -12.88 6.65
CA MET A 181 -1.58 -11.72 5.76
C MET A 181 -2.74 -10.81 6.15
N GLU A 182 -2.57 -9.53 5.85
CA GLU A 182 -3.54 -8.49 6.13
C GLU A 182 -4.02 -7.80 4.83
N VAL A 183 -5.07 -6.96 4.94
CA VAL A 183 -5.63 -6.20 3.82
C VAL A 183 -5.43 -4.71 4.03
N LYS A 184 -4.84 -4.02 3.04
CA LYS A 184 -4.82 -2.56 2.94
C LYS A 184 -5.89 -2.10 1.95
N ALA A 185 -6.84 -1.29 2.40
CA ALA A 185 -7.78 -0.57 1.54
C ALA A 185 -7.22 0.80 1.18
N SER A 186 -7.22 1.16 -0.11
CA SER A 186 -6.76 2.46 -0.60
C SER A 186 -7.47 2.88 -1.90
N GLY A 187 -7.49 4.19 -2.15
CA GLY A 187 -8.20 4.80 -3.26
C GLY A 187 -9.69 5.03 -2.96
N GLY A 188 -10.15 6.27 -3.13
CA GLY A 188 -11.55 6.62 -2.96
C GLY A 188 -12.05 6.80 -1.53
N ILE A 189 -11.22 6.60 -0.51
CA ILE A 189 -11.57 6.80 0.90
C ILE A 189 -11.45 8.29 1.23
N ARG A 190 -12.57 8.97 1.50
CA ARG A 190 -12.63 10.43 1.65
C ARG A 190 -13.28 10.91 2.94
N SER A 191 -13.99 10.03 3.65
CA SER A 191 -14.71 10.33 4.88
C SER A 191 -14.42 9.29 5.97
N PHE A 192 -14.76 9.62 7.21
CA PHE A 192 -14.70 8.65 8.32
C PHE A 192 -15.64 7.46 8.11
N ASP A 193 -16.81 7.69 7.50
CA ASP A 193 -17.74 6.61 7.16
C ASP A 193 -17.19 5.67 6.10
N ASP A 194 -16.47 6.17 5.07
CA ASP A 194 -15.77 5.31 4.11
C ASP A 194 -14.75 4.44 4.82
N ALA A 195 -13.94 5.06 5.69
CA ALA A 195 -12.92 4.35 6.45
C ALA A 195 -13.52 3.24 7.33
N ARG A 196 -14.60 3.54 8.06
CA ARG A 196 -15.31 2.58 8.89
C ARG A 196 -15.81 1.40 8.09
N ARG A 197 -16.44 1.63 6.92
CA ARG A 197 -16.91 0.57 6.04
C ARG A 197 -15.78 -0.36 5.57
N MET A 198 -14.59 0.17 5.27
CA MET A 198 -13.44 -0.65 4.88
C MET A 198 -12.95 -1.51 6.05
N ILE A 199 -12.92 -0.96 7.27
CA ILE A 199 -12.51 -1.69 8.48
C ILE A 199 -13.51 -2.81 8.78
N GLU A 200 -14.81 -2.52 8.75
CA GLU A 200 -15.88 -3.51 8.96
C GLU A 200 -15.83 -4.64 7.92
N ALA A 201 -15.42 -4.33 6.69
CA ALA A 201 -15.20 -5.31 5.64
C ALA A 201 -13.93 -6.16 5.83
N GLY A 202 -13.03 -5.80 6.76
CA GLY A 202 -11.85 -6.60 7.09
C GLY A 202 -10.51 -5.97 6.74
N ALA A 203 -10.46 -4.68 6.34
CA ALA A 203 -9.21 -3.98 6.20
C ALA A 203 -8.56 -3.72 7.56
N THR A 204 -7.27 -4.01 7.67
CA THR A 204 -6.46 -3.72 8.86
C THR A 204 -5.54 -2.51 8.65
N ARG A 205 -5.49 -1.99 7.42
CA ARG A 205 -4.72 -0.83 7.05
C ARG A 205 -5.51 0.03 6.06
N LEU A 206 -5.45 1.35 6.23
CA LEU A 206 -6.10 2.29 5.32
C LEU A 206 -5.07 3.22 4.70
N GLY A 207 -5.26 3.55 3.41
CA GLY A 207 -4.45 4.51 2.68
C GLY A 207 -5.33 5.56 2.02
N ALA A 208 -5.11 6.84 2.35
CA ALA A 208 -5.85 7.96 1.78
C ALA A 208 -4.99 9.21 1.68
N SER A 209 -5.24 10.03 0.66
CA SER A 209 -4.67 11.37 0.55
C SER A 209 -5.36 12.37 1.49
N ALA A 210 -6.62 12.11 1.87
CA ALA A 210 -7.41 12.95 2.79
C ALA A 210 -7.25 12.53 4.28
N SER A 211 -6.15 11.88 4.65
CA SER A 211 -5.93 11.27 5.97
C SER A 211 -6.20 12.21 7.14
N ILE A 212 -5.74 13.47 7.06
CA ILE A 212 -5.90 14.47 8.13
C ILE A 212 -7.38 14.80 8.35
N ALA A 213 -8.12 15.07 7.26
CA ALA A 213 -9.54 15.42 7.35
C ALA A 213 -10.35 14.29 8.01
N ILE A 214 -10.05 13.04 7.64
CA ILE A 214 -10.73 11.86 8.17
C ILE A 214 -10.42 11.64 9.65
N VAL A 215 -9.16 11.84 10.07
CA VAL A 215 -8.76 11.74 11.48
C VAL A 215 -9.46 12.82 12.32
N GLN A 216 -9.53 14.05 11.82
CA GLN A 216 -10.24 15.15 12.50
C GLN A 216 -11.75 14.88 12.60
N GLU A 217 -12.37 14.30 11.58
CA GLU A 217 -13.77 13.89 11.59
C GLU A 217 -13.99 12.78 12.64
N ALA A 218 -13.13 11.78 12.69
CA ALA A 218 -13.17 10.70 13.69
C ALA A 218 -13.06 11.22 15.12
N GLN A 219 -12.23 12.23 15.37
CA GLN A 219 -12.08 12.84 16.70
C GLN A 219 -13.32 13.61 17.15
N LYS A 220 -14.08 14.19 16.21
CA LYS A 220 -15.34 14.90 16.52
C LYS A 220 -16.51 13.94 16.76
N SER A 221 -16.41 12.71 16.28
CA SER A 221 -17.47 11.69 16.37
C SER A 221 -17.26 10.73 17.55
N ALA A 222 -16.20 10.90 18.34
CA ALA A 222 -15.83 10.08 19.50
C ALA A 222 -16.22 10.78 20.81
#